data_408326ba8cc923a1d7b95cc84e9a2591
#
_entry.id   408326ba8cc923a1d7b95cc84e9a2591
#
_cell.length_a   1.000
_cell.length_b   1.000
_cell.length_c   1.000
_cell.angle_alpha   90.00
_cell.angle_beta   90.00
_cell.angle_gamma   90.00
#
_symmetry.space_group_name_H-M   'P 1'
#
loop_
_entity.id
_entity.type
_entity.pdbx_description
1 polymer ?
#
loop_
_entity_poly.entity_id
_entity_poly.type
_entity_poly.pdbx_seq_one_letter_code
_entity_poly.pdbx_strand_id
1 'polypeptide(L)'
;MTHSEADIEYMRRAIELARRGTGFANPNPLVGAVLVRDGEIIAEGWHARCGNLHAERAALANCQARNTSPEGATLYVTLEPCCHTGKQPPCTEAVIEAGIARVVVGSADPNPLVAGRGCEQLRAAGITVDEGIAQAECDALNPIFFHFITHRTPYVTLKYAMTIDGKIATRTGASRWITGPAARERVHAERLRHAAIMVGIGTVLADDPQLTCRIEGGRNPLRVIC
;
A
#
# COMPACT_ATOMS: atom_id res chain seq x y z
N MET A 1 12.01 -16.78 -15.86
CA MET A 1 11.71 -15.91 -17.01
C MET A 1 12.34 -14.57 -16.72
N THR A 2 13.14 -14.03 -17.63
CA THR A 2 13.69 -12.66 -17.47
C THR A 2 12.60 -11.70 -17.89
N HIS A 3 12.06 -10.93 -16.92
CA HIS A 3 11.10 -9.86 -17.19
C HIS A 3 11.78 -8.74 -17.99
N SER A 4 11.02 -8.05 -18.85
CA SER A 4 11.59 -6.92 -19.60
C SER A 4 11.88 -5.74 -18.66
N GLU A 5 12.86 -4.91 -19.00
CA GLU A 5 13.16 -3.68 -18.25
C GLU A 5 11.92 -2.76 -18.20
N ALA A 6 11.17 -2.69 -19.31
CA ALA A 6 9.94 -1.92 -19.38
C ALA A 6 8.86 -2.41 -18.41
N ASP A 7 8.68 -3.74 -18.24
CA ASP A 7 7.73 -4.28 -17.25
C ASP A 7 8.10 -3.84 -15.83
N ILE A 8 9.39 -3.80 -15.50
CA ILE A 8 9.88 -3.37 -14.19
C ILE A 8 9.62 -1.87 -13.99
N GLU A 9 9.84 -1.04 -15.02
CA GLU A 9 9.60 0.41 -14.94
C GLU A 9 8.10 0.73 -14.72
N TYR A 10 7.20 0.08 -15.48
CA TYR A 10 5.76 0.27 -15.28
C TYR A 10 5.29 -0.24 -13.93
N MET A 11 5.83 -1.35 -13.44
CA MET A 11 5.52 -1.83 -12.09
C MET A 11 6.03 -0.87 -11.01
N ARG A 12 7.22 -0.29 -11.15
CA ARG A 12 7.73 0.74 -10.24
C ARG A 12 6.86 1.99 -10.26
N ARG A 13 6.33 2.36 -11.42
CA ARG A 13 5.34 3.44 -11.50
C ARG A 13 4.06 3.09 -10.73
N ALA A 14 3.55 1.87 -10.83
CA ALA A 14 2.42 1.40 -10.04
C ALA A 14 2.72 1.43 -8.52
N ILE A 15 3.94 1.08 -8.10
CA ILE A 15 4.41 1.17 -6.70
C ILE A 15 4.40 2.62 -6.20
N GLU A 16 4.84 3.59 -6.98
CA GLU A 16 4.78 5.01 -6.63
C GLU A 16 3.34 5.48 -6.42
N LEU A 17 2.42 5.06 -7.28
CA LEU A 17 1.00 5.36 -7.16
C LEU A 17 0.40 4.73 -5.89
N ALA A 18 0.72 3.47 -5.61
CA ALA A 18 0.26 2.77 -4.40
C ALA A 18 0.59 3.55 -3.12
N ARG A 19 1.80 4.12 -3.04
CA ARG A 19 2.26 4.91 -1.87
C ARG A 19 1.38 6.13 -1.58
N ARG A 20 0.67 6.67 -2.56
CA ARG A 20 -0.27 7.81 -2.38
C ARG A 20 -1.47 7.45 -1.50
N GLY A 21 -1.80 6.17 -1.34
CA GLY A 21 -2.83 5.67 -0.44
C GLY A 21 -2.40 5.57 1.03
N THR A 22 -1.12 5.84 1.34
CA THR A 22 -0.57 5.66 2.70
C THR A 22 -1.38 6.43 3.75
N GLY A 23 -1.77 5.72 4.81
CA GLY A 23 -2.56 6.27 5.92
C GLY A 23 -4.07 6.32 5.68
N PHE A 24 -4.54 6.21 4.43
CA PHE A 24 -5.96 6.33 4.07
C PHE A 24 -6.56 5.02 3.54
N ALA A 25 -5.77 4.18 2.87
CA ALA A 25 -6.22 2.88 2.38
C ALA A 25 -6.52 1.89 3.51
N ASN A 26 -5.83 2.00 4.66
CA ASN A 26 -5.97 1.11 5.81
C ASN A 26 -7.46 0.94 6.26
N PRO A 27 -7.93 -0.30 6.53
CA PRO A 27 -7.21 -1.56 6.65
C PRO A 27 -6.88 -2.27 5.32
N ASN A 28 -7.30 -1.74 4.18
CA ASN A 28 -6.99 -2.31 2.87
C ASN A 28 -5.50 -2.12 2.52
N PRO A 29 -4.93 -2.98 1.66
CA PRO A 29 -3.56 -2.84 1.19
C PRO A 29 -3.39 -1.58 0.32
N LEU A 30 -2.15 -1.11 0.24
CA LEU A 30 -1.72 -0.14 -0.75
C LEU A 30 -1.60 -0.83 -2.10
N VAL A 31 -2.38 -0.39 -3.07
CA VAL A 31 -2.36 -0.92 -4.43
C VAL A 31 -2.29 0.23 -5.43
N GLY A 32 -1.45 0.07 -6.43
CA GLY A 32 -1.36 0.95 -7.59
C GLY A 32 -1.52 0.15 -8.87
N ALA A 33 -2.03 0.81 -9.90
CA ALA A 33 -2.28 0.21 -11.19
C ALA A 33 -1.91 1.18 -12.32
N VAL A 34 -1.34 0.65 -13.39
CA VAL A 34 -0.96 1.38 -14.60
C VAL A 34 -1.47 0.63 -15.82
N LEU A 35 -2.18 1.31 -16.70
CA LEU A 35 -2.61 0.79 -18.00
C LEU A 35 -1.65 1.28 -19.08
N VAL A 36 -1.09 0.35 -19.83
CA VAL A 36 -0.12 0.62 -20.91
C VAL A 36 -0.63 0.04 -22.23
N ARG A 37 -0.53 0.81 -23.29
CA ARG A 37 -0.79 0.37 -24.65
C ARG A 37 0.23 0.98 -25.58
N ASP A 38 0.77 0.19 -26.51
CA ASP A 38 1.79 0.60 -27.49
C ASP A 38 3.02 1.27 -26.84
N GLY A 39 3.40 0.82 -25.64
CA GLY A 39 4.54 1.35 -24.89
C GLY A 39 4.25 2.65 -24.13
N GLU A 40 3.02 3.17 -24.17
CA GLU A 40 2.64 4.42 -23.49
C GLU A 40 1.65 4.18 -22.34
N ILE A 41 1.81 4.93 -21.25
CA ILE A 41 0.87 4.92 -20.13
C ILE A 41 -0.40 5.68 -20.55
N ILE A 42 -1.51 4.96 -20.70
CA ILE A 42 -2.81 5.54 -21.08
C ILE A 42 -3.66 5.95 -19.87
N ALA A 43 -3.49 5.26 -18.73
CA ALA A 43 -4.16 5.63 -17.49
C ALA A 43 -3.43 5.06 -16.27
N GLU A 44 -3.70 5.67 -15.12
CA GLU A 44 -3.13 5.31 -13.82
C GLU A 44 -4.22 5.32 -12.74
N GLY A 45 -4.04 4.50 -11.71
CA GLY A 45 -4.95 4.45 -10.58
C GLY A 45 -4.26 3.95 -9.32
N TRP A 46 -4.83 4.27 -8.17
CA TRP A 46 -4.41 3.72 -6.87
C TRP A 46 -5.59 3.63 -5.92
N HIS A 47 -5.48 2.76 -4.93
CA HIS A 47 -6.48 2.70 -3.86
C HIS A 47 -6.29 3.87 -2.90
N ALA A 48 -7.03 4.94 -3.14
CA ALA A 48 -6.82 6.21 -2.44
C ALA A 48 -7.30 6.18 -0.98
N ARG A 49 -8.40 5.46 -0.70
CA ARG A 49 -9.01 5.40 0.64
C ARG A 49 -9.87 4.14 0.77
N CYS A 50 -9.89 3.56 1.98
CA CYS A 50 -10.79 2.45 2.30
C CYS A 50 -12.25 2.81 1.96
N GLY A 51 -12.90 1.94 1.19
CA GLY A 51 -14.27 2.13 0.69
C GLY A 51 -14.37 2.78 -0.70
N ASN A 52 -13.32 3.43 -1.19
CA ASN A 52 -13.24 3.94 -2.56
C ASN A 52 -12.86 2.83 -3.55
N LEU A 53 -12.80 3.18 -4.85
CA LEU A 53 -12.38 2.28 -5.92
C LEU A 53 -11.02 1.64 -5.61
N HIS A 54 -10.87 0.37 -5.95
CA HIS A 54 -9.58 -0.30 -6.00
C HIS A 54 -8.75 0.26 -7.15
N ALA A 55 -7.43 0.01 -7.13
CA ALA A 55 -6.49 0.62 -8.06
C ALA A 55 -6.82 0.33 -9.53
N GLU A 56 -7.19 -0.92 -9.84
CA GLU A 56 -7.55 -1.36 -11.18
C GLU A 56 -8.79 -0.60 -11.68
N ARG A 57 -9.84 -0.56 -10.86
CA ARG A 57 -11.07 0.19 -11.19
C ARG A 57 -10.83 1.69 -11.28
N ALA A 58 -9.93 2.25 -10.47
CA ALA A 58 -9.54 3.64 -10.56
C ALA A 58 -8.79 3.93 -11.87
N ALA A 59 -7.88 3.06 -12.29
CA ALA A 59 -7.18 3.18 -13.57
C ALA A 59 -8.15 3.10 -14.75
N LEU A 60 -9.09 2.15 -14.74
CA LEU A 60 -10.13 2.00 -15.77
C LEU A 60 -11.06 3.24 -15.84
N ALA A 61 -11.49 3.75 -14.68
CA ALA A 61 -12.30 4.96 -14.62
C ALA A 61 -11.55 6.19 -15.17
N ASN A 62 -10.25 6.31 -14.86
CA ASN A 62 -9.42 7.39 -15.42
C ASN A 62 -9.19 7.24 -16.93
N CYS A 63 -9.10 6.02 -17.44
CA CYS A 63 -9.06 5.74 -18.88
C CYS A 63 -10.34 6.23 -19.56
N GLN A 64 -11.49 5.88 -19.00
CA GLN A 64 -12.79 6.31 -19.49
C GLN A 64 -12.96 7.84 -19.45
N ALA A 65 -12.54 8.49 -18.37
CA ALA A 65 -12.61 9.94 -18.22
C ALA A 65 -11.76 10.70 -19.25
N ARG A 66 -10.73 10.03 -19.80
CA ARG A 66 -9.89 10.56 -20.89
C ARG A 66 -10.41 10.19 -22.29
N ASN A 67 -11.58 9.55 -22.40
CA ASN A 67 -12.13 9.01 -23.65
C ASN A 67 -11.14 8.06 -24.36
N THR A 68 -10.35 7.31 -23.60
CA THR A 68 -9.38 6.34 -24.11
C THR A 68 -9.91 4.93 -23.86
N SER A 69 -9.82 4.04 -24.85
CA SER A 69 -10.20 2.63 -24.68
C SER A 69 -9.10 1.87 -23.94
N PRO A 70 -9.41 1.06 -22.90
CA PRO A 70 -8.46 0.15 -22.29
C PRO A 70 -8.29 -1.16 -23.05
N GLU A 71 -9.10 -1.42 -24.07
CA GLU A 71 -9.09 -2.67 -24.85
C GLU A 71 -7.72 -2.96 -25.44
N GLY A 72 -7.26 -4.19 -25.32
CA GLY A 72 -5.95 -4.64 -25.80
C GLY A 72 -4.75 -4.14 -24.95
N ALA A 73 -4.97 -3.32 -23.91
CA ALA A 73 -3.90 -2.82 -23.07
C ALA A 73 -3.29 -3.89 -22.15
N THR A 74 -2.11 -3.59 -21.60
CA THR A 74 -1.50 -4.31 -20.47
C THR A 74 -1.80 -3.55 -19.17
N LEU A 75 -2.31 -4.25 -18.17
CA LEU A 75 -2.50 -3.75 -16.82
C LEU A 75 -1.33 -4.20 -15.93
N TYR A 76 -0.60 -3.26 -15.35
CA TYR A 76 0.36 -3.51 -14.27
C TYR A 76 -0.30 -3.20 -12.95
N VAL A 77 -0.26 -4.14 -12.00
CA VAL A 77 -0.88 -3.99 -10.68
C VAL A 77 0.03 -4.54 -9.60
N THR A 78 0.20 -3.79 -8.50
CA THR A 78 1.17 -4.14 -7.45
C THR A 78 0.75 -5.31 -6.57
N LEU A 79 -0.53 -5.70 -6.60
CA LEU A 79 -1.09 -6.82 -5.84
C LEU A 79 -2.10 -7.56 -6.72
N GLU A 80 -2.23 -8.87 -6.54
CA GLU A 80 -3.19 -9.71 -7.24
C GLU A 80 -4.61 -9.12 -7.21
N PRO A 81 -5.28 -8.97 -8.38
CA PRO A 81 -6.64 -8.46 -8.45
C PRO A 81 -7.64 -9.33 -7.69
N CYS A 82 -8.49 -8.71 -6.88
CA CYS A 82 -9.49 -9.42 -6.11
C CYS A 82 -10.56 -10.08 -7.02
N CYS A 83 -10.94 -11.32 -6.66
CA CYS A 83 -11.94 -12.14 -7.36
C CYS A 83 -13.21 -12.38 -6.54
N HIS A 84 -13.39 -11.69 -5.42
CA HIS A 84 -14.56 -11.81 -4.55
C HIS A 84 -15.24 -10.45 -4.35
N THR A 85 -16.55 -10.48 -4.09
CA THR A 85 -17.33 -9.29 -3.75
C THR A 85 -17.07 -8.93 -2.29
N GLY A 86 -16.50 -7.75 -2.07
CA GLY A 86 -16.33 -7.14 -0.76
C GLY A 86 -17.20 -5.88 -0.66
N LYS A 87 -16.59 -4.74 -0.28
CA LYS A 87 -17.24 -3.41 -0.38
C LYS A 87 -17.36 -2.93 -1.82
N GLN A 88 -16.56 -3.50 -2.71
CA GLN A 88 -16.54 -3.25 -4.15
C GLN A 88 -16.76 -4.57 -4.89
N PRO A 89 -17.30 -4.57 -6.12
CA PRO A 89 -17.34 -5.74 -6.97
C PRO A 89 -15.92 -6.22 -7.32
N PRO A 90 -15.73 -7.49 -7.71
CA PRO A 90 -14.43 -8.04 -8.06
C PRO A 90 -13.69 -7.21 -9.11
N CYS A 91 -12.40 -6.98 -8.91
CA CYS A 91 -11.58 -6.27 -9.91
C CYS A 91 -11.33 -7.12 -11.15
N THR A 92 -11.26 -8.46 -11.00
CA THR A 92 -11.12 -9.38 -12.13
C THR A 92 -12.24 -9.22 -13.15
N GLU A 93 -13.50 -9.04 -12.70
CA GLU A 93 -14.63 -8.80 -13.60
C GLU A 93 -14.44 -7.51 -14.41
N ALA A 94 -14.07 -6.40 -13.74
CA ALA A 94 -13.84 -5.13 -14.42
C ALA A 94 -12.69 -5.20 -15.43
N VAL A 95 -11.63 -5.96 -15.14
CA VAL A 95 -10.49 -6.16 -16.04
C VAL A 95 -10.90 -6.97 -17.27
N ILE A 96 -11.73 -8.02 -17.08
CA ILE A 96 -12.25 -8.84 -18.18
C ILE A 96 -13.20 -8.02 -19.07
N GLU A 97 -14.15 -7.31 -18.47
CA GLU A 97 -15.13 -6.46 -19.17
C GLU A 97 -14.45 -5.34 -19.97
N ALA A 98 -13.31 -4.85 -19.48
CA ALA A 98 -12.53 -3.80 -20.14
C ALA A 98 -11.72 -4.30 -21.35
N GLY A 99 -11.69 -5.59 -21.64
CA GLY A 99 -10.96 -6.17 -22.77
C GLY A 99 -9.44 -6.08 -22.62
N ILE A 100 -8.91 -6.11 -21.39
CA ILE A 100 -7.46 -6.11 -21.12
C ILE A 100 -6.84 -7.39 -21.71
N ALA A 101 -5.75 -7.25 -22.47
CA ALA A 101 -5.08 -8.39 -23.10
C ALA A 101 -4.06 -9.08 -22.20
N ARG A 102 -3.41 -8.32 -21.32
CA ARG A 102 -2.33 -8.82 -20.43
C ARG A 102 -2.42 -8.16 -19.05
N VAL A 103 -2.22 -8.94 -18.01
CA VAL A 103 -2.12 -8.45 -16.63
C VAL A 103 -0.75 -8.86 -16.07
N VAL A 104 -0.02 -7.89 -15.53
CA VAL A 104 1.28 -8.06 -14.88
C VAL A 104 1.10 -7.78 -13.40
N VAL A 105 1.31 -8.80 -12.57
CA VAL A 105 1.08 -8.77 -11.13
C VAL A 105 2.41 -8.72 -10.39
N GLY A 106 2.54 -7.78 -9.44
CA GLY A 106 3.71 -7.65 -8.59
C GLY A 106 3.75 -8.71 -7.49
N SER A 107 2.82 -8.65 -6.54
CA SER A 107 2.70 -9.58 -5.41
C SER A 107 1.46 -10.44 -5.51
N ALA A 108 1.55 -11.70 -5.09
CA ALA A 108 0.38 -12.51 -4.79
C ALA A 108 -0.34 -11.98 -3.53
N ASP A 109 -1.66 -12.11 -3.48
CA ASP A 109 -2.42 -11.76 -2.28
C ASP A 109 -2.40 -12.95 -1.30
N PRO A 110 -1.88 -12.80 -0.07
CA PRO A 110 -1.86 -13.87 0.93
C PRO A 110 -3.26 -14.19 1.50
N ASN A 111 -4.29 -13.42 1.15
CA ASN A 111 -5.65 -13.65 1.60
C ASN A 111 -6.20 -14.96 1.00
N PRO A 112 -6.59 -15.96 1.83
CA PRO A 112 -7.14 -17.23 1.34
C PRO A 112 -8.36 -17.11 0.41
N LEU A 113 -9.06 -15.96 0.46
CA LEU A 113 -10.19 -15.68 -0.44
C LEU A 113 -9.73 -15.25 -1.85
N VAL A 114 -8.46 -14.86 -2.02
CA VAL A 114 -7.86 -14.43 -3.29
C VAL A 114 -6.80 -15.42 -3.74
N ALA A 115 -5.68 -15.49 -3.10
CA ALA A 115 -4.56 -16.44 -3.16
C ALA A 115 -4.47 -17.27 -4.47
N GLY A 116 -4.12 -16.62 -5.58
CA GLY A 116 -4.00 -17.22 -6.92
C GLY A 116 -5.29 -17.28 -7.73
N ARG A 117 -6.46 -17.20 -7.09
CA ARG A 117 -7.77 -17.31 -7.76
C ARG A 117 -8.05 -16.13 -8.70
N GLY A 118 -7.56 -14.94 -8.37
CA GLY A 118 -7.68 -13.77 -9.24
C GLY A 118 -6.94 -14.00 -10.56
N CYS A 119 -5.70 -14.44 -10.47
CA CYS A 119 -4.87 -14.76 -11.64
C CYS A 119 -5.46 -15.93 -12.45
N GLU A 120 -5.97 -16.98 -11.78
CA GLU A 120 -6.63 -18.11 -12.44
C GLU A 120 -7.90 -17.67 -13.20
N GLN A 121 -8.73 -16.83 -12.61
CA GLN A 121 -9.93 -16.30 -13.24
C GLN A 121 -9.62 -15.47 -14.50
N LEU A 122 -8.57 -14.63 -14.44
CA LEU A 122 -8.12 -13.85 -15.59
C LEU A 122 -7.60 -14.75 -16.72
N ARG A 123 -6.80 -15.79 -16.40
CA ARG A 123 -6.31 -16.77 -17.37
C ARG A 123 -7.46 -17.56 -18.01
N ALA A 124 -8.46 -17.96 -17.21
CA ALA A 124 -9.65 -18.66 -17.72
C ALA A 124 -10.46 -17.79 -18.69
N ALA A 125 -10.41 -16.46 -18.56
CA ALA A 125 -11.02 -15.53 -19.49
C ALA A 125 -10.16 -15.22 -20.74
N GLY A 126 -9.01 -15.89 -20.91
CA GLY A 126 -8.12 -15.72 -22.06
C GLY A 126 -7.09 -14.59 -21.92
N ILE A 127 -6.97 -13.98 -20.75
CA ILE A 127 -5.99 -12.91 -20.48
C ILE A 127 -4.62 -13.52 -20.16
N THR A 128 -3.56 -12.99 -20.76
CA THR A 128 -2.19 -13.37 -20.39
C THR A 128 -1.85 -12.80 -19.02
N VAL A 129 -1.38 -13.64 -18.07
CA VAL A 129 -1.04 -13.19 -16.71
C VAL A 129 0.40 -13.57 -16.37
N ASP A 130 1.22 -12.55 -16.14
CA ASP A 130 2.59 -12.65 -15.62
C ASP A 130 2.62 -12.23 -14.15
N GLU A 131 3.34 -12.99 -13.32
CA GLU A 131 3.40 -12.79 -11.87
C GLU A 131 4.83 -12.59 -11.37
N GLY A 132 4.98 -11.92 -10.23
CA GLY A 132 6.25 -11.76 -9.54
C GLY A 132 7.16 -10.65 -10.08
N ILE A 133 6.63 -9.71 -10.88
CA ILE A 133 7.41 -8.60 -11.42
C ILE A 133 7.67 -7.56 -10.33
N ALA A 134 8.95 -7.30 -10.01
CA ALA A 134 9.40 -6.46 -8.91
C ALA A 134 8.77 -6.88 -7.56
N GLN A 135 8.57 -8.19 -7.35
CA GLN A 135 7.83 -8.74 -6.21
C GLN A 135 8.31 -8.20 -4.87
N ALA A 136 9.62 -8.21 -4.61
CA ALA A 136 10.16 -7.72 -3.34
C ALA A 136 9.82 -6.25 -3.06
N GLU A 137 9.78 -5.40 -4.11
CA GLU A 137 9.39 -3.99 -4.00
C GLU A 137 7.88 -3.84 -3.74
N CYS A 138 7.05 -4.69 -4.36
CA CYS A 138 5.60 -4.75 -4.13
C CYS A 138 5.26 -5.28 -2.73
N ASP A 139 5.92 -6.36 -2.27
CA ASP A 139 5.74 -6.91 -0.93
C ASP A 139 6.07 -5.86 0.15
N ALA A 140 7.11 -5.06 -0.07
CA ALA A 140 7.52 -3.99 0.85
C ALA A 140 6.48 -2.86 1.01
N LEU A 141 5.48 -2.75 0.12
CA LEU A 141 4.37 -1.81 0.29
C LEU A 141 3.45 -2.21 1.46
N ASN A 142 3.23 -3.52 1.66
CA ASN A 142 2.12 -4.03 2.44
C ASN A 142 2.50 -4.97 3.61
N PRO A 143 3.64 -4.78 4.35
CA PRO A 143 4.03 -5.69 5.41
C PRO A 143 2.99 -5.76 6.54
N ILE A 144 2.29 -4.66 6.85
CA ILE A 144 1.24 -4.60 7.88
C ILE A 144 0.03 -5.44 7.45
N PHE A 145 -0.42 -5.30 6.21
CA PHE A 145 -1.54 -6.06 5.66
C PHE A 145 -1.20 -7.55 5.57
N PHE A 146 -0.04 -7.90 5.02
CA PHE A 146 0.41 -9.29 4.88
C PHE A 146 0.52 -9.98 6.23
N HIS A 147 1.13 -9.30 7.22
CA HIS A 147 1.21 -9.82 8.57
C HIS A 147 -0.19 -10.11 9.16
N PHE A 148 -1.10 -9.13 9.08
CA PHE A 148 -2.43 -9.28 9.65
C PHE A 148 -3.24 -10.39 8.96
N ILE A 149 -3.20 -10.48 7.63
CA ILE A 149 -3.94 -11.51 6.88
C ILE A 149 -3.44 -12.92 7.21
N THR A 150 -2.14 -13.09 7.39
CA THR A 150 -1.53 -14.41 7.66
C THR A 150 -1.58 -14.82 9.13
N HIS A 151 -1.38 -13.87 10.07
CA HIS A 151 -1.23 -14.19 11.50
C HIS A 151 -2.43 -13.80 12.36
N ARG A 152 -3.30 -12.91 11.87
CA ARG A 152 -4.45 -12.37 12.61
C ARG A 152 -4.07 -11.65 13.91
N THR A 153 -2.85 -11.15 13.99
CA THR A 153 -2.32 -10.36 15.11
C THR A 153 -1.90 -8.97 14.61
N PRO A 154 -1.87 -7.95 15.49
CA PRO A 154 -1.37 -6.64 15.11
C PRO A 154 0.09 -6.70 14.67
N TYR A 155 0.43 -5.95 13.61
CA TYR A 155 1.82 -5.67 13.25
C TYR A 155 2.36 -4.60 14.19
N VAL A 156 3.36 -4.94 15.01
CA VAL A 156 3.91 -4.05 16.03
C VAL A 156 5.24 -3.47 15.56
N THR A 157 5.34 -2.14 15.57
CA THR A 157 6.58 -1.41 15.34
C THR A 157 7.03 -0.77 16.65
N LEU A 158 8.18 -1.17 17.16
CA LEU A 158 8.80 -0.54 18.33
C LEU A 158 9.59 0.70 17.88
N LYS A 159 9.23 1.89 18.41
CA LYS A 159 9.95 3.14 18.20
C LYS A 159 10.51 3.67 19.51
N TYR A 160 11.79 3.89 19.56
CA TYR A 160 12.46 4.57 20.65
C TYR A 160 13.47 5.62 20.12
N ALA A 161 13.83 6.59 20.96
CA ALA A 161 14.94 7.49 20.72
C ALA A 161 15.94 7.34 21.86
N MET A 162 17.20 7.05 21.53
CA MET A 162 18.26 6.89 22.50
C MET A 162 19.57 7.47 21.99
N THR A 163 20.46 7.81 22.89
CA THR A 163 21.85 8.17 22.61
C THR A 163 22.63 6.93 22.17
N ILE A 164 23.84 7.13 21.64
CA ILE A 164 24.69 6.00 21.18
C ILE A 164 25.04 5.02 22.32
N ASP A 165 25.06 5.50 23.57
CA ASP A 165 25.28 4.69 24.78
C ASP A 165 23.96 4.19 25.42
N GLY A 166 22.84 4.25 24.65
CA GLY A 166 21.57 3.65 25.05
C GLY A 166 20.74 4.44 26.06
N LYS A 167 21.01 5.72 26.29
CA LYS A 167 20.25 6.55 27.24
C LYS A 167 19.07 7.22 26.56
N ILE A 168 17.91 7.24 27.22
CA ILE A 168 16.67 7.87 26.75
C ILE A 168 16.46 9.29 27.33
N ALA A 169 17.22 9.64 28.39
CA ALA A 169 17.21 10.93 29.03
C ALA A 169 18.51 11.16 29.82
N THR A 170 18.80 12.42 30.19
CA THR A 170 19.85 12.77 31.15
C THR A 170 19.44 12.35 32.58
N ARG A 171 20.38 12.45 33.54
CA ARG A 171 20.09 12.24 34.96
C ARG A 171 19.04 13.20 35.51
N THR A 172 18.90 14.39 34.88
CA THR A 172 17.93 15.44 35.27
C THR A 172 16.59 15.27 34.54
N GLY A 173 16.39 14.20 33.73
CA GLY A 173 15.16 13.96 32.99
C GLY A 173 15.06 14.68 31.64
N ALA A 174 16.06 15.46 31.22
CA ALA A 174 16.04 16.11 29.92
C ALA A 174 16.20 15.09 28.79
N SER A 175 15.24 15.06 27.84
CA SER A 175 15.18 14.12 26.70
C SER A 175 15.07 14.79 25.33
N ARG A 176 15.07 16.12 25.26
CA ARG A 176 14.88 16.88 24.00
C ARG A 176 16.17 17.60 23.62
N TRP A 177 16.73 17.41 22.39
CA TRP A 177 16.31 16.44 21.37
C TRP A 177 17.43 15.42 21.20
N ILE A 178 17.12 14.14 21.33
CA ILE A 178 18.10 13.06 21.14
C ILE A 178 18.31 12.81 19.64
N THR A 179 17.25 12.92 18.82
CA THR A 179 17.29 12.66 17.38
C THR A 179 17.06 13.93 16.58
N GLY A 180 17.67 14.01 15.38
CA GLY A 180 17.57 15.15 14.48
C GLY A 180 16.19 15.33 13.83
N PRO A 181 15.97 16.43 13.06
CA PRO A 181 14.69 16.74 12.41
C PRO A 181 14.21 15.61 11.47
N ALA A 182 15.08 15.10 10.60
CA ALA A 182 14.73 14.05 9.64
C ALA A 182 14.19 12.78 10.34
N ALA A 183 14.79 12.36 11.45
CA ALA A 183 14.29 11.23 12.24
C ALA A 183 12.90 11.50 12.84
N ARG A 184 12.62 12.76 13.23
CA ARG A 184 11.31 13.16 13.75
C ARG A 184 10.24 13.20 12.64
N GLU A 185 10.59 13.64 11.43
CA GLU A 185 9.69 13.53 10.26
C GLU A 185 9.32 12.07 9.98
N ARG A 186 10.31 11.17 10.04
CA ARG A 186 10.04 9.72 9.88
C ARG A 186 9.04 9.22 10.92
N VAL A 187 9.12 9.67 12.16
CA VAL A 187 8.13 9.31 13.20
C VAL A 187 6.72 9.76 12.83
N HIS A 188 6.57 10.93 12.22
CA HIS A 188 5.24 11.38 11.74
C HIS A 188 4.74 10.56 10.56
N ALA A 189 5.61 10.13 9.64
CA ALA A 189 5.28 9.20 8.57
C ALA A 189 4.81 7.85 9.13
N GLU A 190 5.48 7.32 10.15
CA GLU A 190 5.04 6.09 10.81
C GLU A 190 3.68 6.27 11.54
N ARG A 191 3.43 7.42 12.16
CA ARG A 191 2.11 7.73 12.76
C ARG A 191 0.99 7.80 11.72
N LEU A 192 1.28 8.27 10.52
CA LEU A 192 0.33 8.26 9.41
C LEU A 192 0.03 6.83 8.95
N ARG A 193 1.07 6.00 8.88
CA ARG A 193 1.00 4.63 8.36
C ARG A 193 0.28 3.67 9.30
N HIS A 194 0.47 3.82 10.62
CA HIS A 194 -0.09 2.91 11.63
C HIS A 194 -1.49 3.33 12.08
N ALA A 195 -2.33 2.35 12.43
CA ALA A 195 -3.68 2.58 12.92
C ALA A 195 -3.70 3.18 14.33
N ALA A 196 -2.75 2.78 15.18
CA ALA A 196 -2.65 3.20 16.58
C ALA A 196 -1.20 3.53 16.97
N ILE A 197 -1.07 4.39 18.00
CA ILE A 197 0.16 4.63 18.73
C ILE A 197 -0.08 4.31 20.20
N MET A 198 0.82 3.52 20.80
CA MET A 198 0.73 3.11 22.19
C MET A 198 1.90 3.67 22.99
N VAL A 199 1.63 4.17 24.20
CA VAL A 199 2.64 4.63 25.16
C VAL A 199 2.24 4.24 26.57
N GLY A 200 3.25 4.05 27.43
CA GLY A 200 3.02 3.83 28.86
C GLY A 200 2.54 5.10 29.57
N ILE A 201 1.76 4.93 30.66
CA ILE A 201 1.26 6.05 31.47
C ILE A 201 2.40 6.94 31.99
N GLY A 202 3.56 6.39 32.34
CA GLY A 202 4.72 7.16 32.77
C GLY A 202 5.20 8.16 31.74
N THR A 203 5.15 7.82 30.44
CA THR A 203 5.47 8.75 29.34
C THR A 203 4.46 9.89 29.27
N VAL A 204 3.18 9.60 29.50
CA VAL A 204 2.12 10.63 29.48
C VAL A 204 2.32 11.61 30.63
N LEU A 205 2.57 11.11 31.82
CA LEU A 205 2.77 11.94 33.02
C LEU A 205 4.06 12.80 32.93
N ALA A 206 5.11 12.28 32.30
CA ALA A 206 6.39 12.99 32.18
C ALA A 206 6.42 14.04 31.05
N ASP A 207 5.80 13.73 29.90
CA ASP A 207 6.00 14.47 28.66
C ASP A 207 4.75 15.20 28.16
N ASP A 208 3.56 14.85 28.64
CA ASP A 208 2.24 15.27 28.09
C ASP A 208 2.21 15.26 26.55
N PRO A 209 2.50 14.12 25.93
CA PRO A 209 2.74 14.05 24.50
C PRO A 209 1.42 14.07 23.72
N GLN A 210 1.32 14.91 22.71
CA GLN A 210 0.13 14.97 21.82
C GLN A 210 -0.11 13.68 21.04
N LEU A 211 0.95 12.93 20.69
CA LEU A 211 0.90 11.68 19.90
C LEU A 211 0.21 11.81 18.53
N THR A 212 0.12 13.02 18.00
CA THR A 212 -0.53 13.35 16.74
C THR A 212 0.42 13.17 15.55
N CYS A 213 -0.16 12.89 14.37
CA CYS A 213 0.50 13.07 13.09
C CYS A 213 0.53 14.56 12.75
N ARG A 214 1.71 15.08 12.33
CA ARG A 214 1.90 16.51 11.97
C ARG A 214 2.26 16.68 10.50
N ILE A 215 1.98 15.65 9.68
CA ILE A 215 2.06 15.78 8.22
C ILE A 215 0.78 16.49 7.76
N GLU A 216 0.94 17.47 6.89
CA GLU A 216 -0.20 18.19 6.31
C GLU A 216 -1.19 17.22 5.65
N GLY A 217 -2.47 17.37 5.93
CA GLY A 217 -3.52 16.46 5.49
C GLY A 217 -3.46 15.05 6.11
N GLY A 218 -2.50 14.78 7.01
CA GLY A 218 -2.32 13.47 7.62
C GLY A 218 -3.39 13.11 8.65
N ARG A 219 -3.64 11.81 8.80
CA ARG A 219 -4.58 11.23 9.78
C ARG A 219 -3.87 10.96 11.10
N ASN A 220 -4.52 11.30 12.23
CA ASN A 220 -4.03 10.91 13.55
C ASN A 220 -4.28 9.41 13.80
N PRO A 221 -3.29 8.68 14.39
CA PRO A 221 -3.51 7.33 14.89
C PRO A 221 -4.42 7.34 16.13
N LEU A 222 -5.05 6.20 16.42
CA LEU A 222 -5.68 5.96 17.72
C LEU A 222 -4.62 6.02 18.82
N ARG A 223 -4.85 6.78 19.88
CA ARG A 223 -3.93 6.87 21.02
C ARG A 223 -4.31 5.86 22.08
N VAL A 224 -3.38 5.00 22.44
CA VAL A 224 -3.53 3.95 23.45
C VAL A 224 -2.54 4.21 24.58
N ILE A 225 -3.03 4.23 25.82
CA ILE A 225 -2.23 4.45 27.03
C ILE A 225 -2.33 3.19 27.90
N CYS A 226 -1.18 2.66 28.30
CA CYS A 226 -1.06 1.47 29.16
C CYS A 226 -0.52 1.83 30.53
#